data_d8c9ef015e770dbbd4336d4e1e2cd6e5
#
_entry.id   d8c9ef015e770dbbd4336d4e1e2cd6e5
#
_cell.length_a   1.000
_cell.length_b   1.000
_cell.length_c   1.000
_cell.angle_alpha   90.00
_cell.angle_beta   90.00
_cell.angle_gamma   90.00
#
_symmetry.space_group_name_H-M   'P 1'
#
loop_
_entity.id
_entity.type
_entity.pdbx_description
1 polymer ?
#
loop_
_entity_poly.entity_id
_entity_poly.type
_entity_poly.pdbx_seq_one_letter_code
_entity_poly.pdbx_strand_id
1 'polypeptide(L)' 'MKCIQVEGMKCQHCAGSVTKALEELEGISHVQVDLEKKQVSFEGEADHESVKKAIERKGFQVVEG' A
#
# COMPACT_ATOMS: atom_id res chain seq x y z
N MET A 1 4.02 -3.71 -12.60
CA MET A 1 3.31 -3.86 -11.31
C MET A 1 4.28 -4.17 -10.20
N LYS A 2 4.14 -3.47 -9.12
CA LYS A 2 4.96 -3.73 -7.93
C LYS A 2 4.08 -4.22 -6.80
N CYS A 3 4.59 -5.14 -6.03
CA CYS A 3 3.90 -5.68 -4.87
C CYS A 3 4.72 -5.46 -3.62
N ILE A 4 4.05 -5.04 -2.57
CA ILE A 4 4.70 -4.87 -1.27
C ILE A 4 3.85 -5.56 -0.21
N GLN A 5 4.51 -6.04 0.83
CA GLN A 5 3.80 -6.62 1.97
C GLN A 5 3.54 -5.56 3.02
N VAL A 6 2.33 -5.54 3.54
CA VAL A 6 1.92 -4.57 4.54
C VAL A 6 1.35 -5.31 5.74
N GLU A 7 1.86 -4.97 6.91
CA GLU A 7 1.38 -5.54 8.17
C GLU A 7 0.35 -4.61 8.80
N GLY A 8 -0.59 -5.17 9.50
CA GLY A 8 -1.60 -4.41 10.22
C GLY A 8 -2.95 -4.34 9.52
N MET A 9 -3.04 -4.83 8.31
CA MET A 9 -4.32 -4.86 7.61
C MET A 9 -5.14 -6.03 8.09
N LYS A 10 -6.20 -5.74 8.84
CA LYS A 10 -7.04 -6.79 9.43
C LYS A 10 -8.43 -6.86 8.83
N CYS A 11 -8.84 -5.88 8.07
CA CYS A 11 -10.17 -5.84 7.48
C CYS A 11 -10.16 -4.98 6.23
N GLN A 12 -11.30 -5.01 5.51
CA GLN A 12 -11.42 -4.23 4.28
C GLN A 12 -11.29 -2.73 4.51
N HIS A 13 -11.65 -2.28 5.69
CA HIS A 13 -11.52 -0.86 6.04
C HIS A 13 -10.05 -0.44 5.99
N CYS A 14 -9.20 -1.28 6.52
CA CYS A 14 -7.75 -1.03 6.48
C CYS A 14 -7.24 -1.05 5.05
N ALA A 15 -7.72 -2.00 4.26
CA ALA A 15 -7.33 -2.09 2.85
C ALA A 15 -7.72 -0.81 2.11
N GLY A 16 -8.91 -0.29 2.37
CA GLY A 16 -9.36 0.95 1.77
C GLY A 16 -8.49 2.14 2.13
N SER A 17 -8.07 2.19 3.39
CA SER A 17 -7.18 3.27 3.84
C SER A 17 -5.84 3.22 3.12
N VAL A 18 -5.27 2.04 2.97
CA VAL A 18 -4.00 1.87 2.27
C VAL A 18 -4.16 2.24 0.80
N THR A 19 -5.25 1.81 0.17
CA THR A 19 -5.54 2.13 -1.21
C THR A 19 -5.60 3.64 -1.42
N LYS A 20 -6.33 4.33 -0.55
CA LYS A 20 -6.43 5.79 -0.65
C LYS A 20 -5.09 6.47 -0.45
N ALA A 21 -4.31 5.98 0.51
CA ALA A 21 -3.00 6.56 0.78
C ALA A 21 -2.10 6.48 -0.46
N LEU A 22 -2.15 5.36 -1.16
CA LEU A 22 -1.35 5.18 -2.36
C LEU A 22 -1.90 5.97 -3.54
N GLU A 23 -3.21 6.06 -3.66
CA GLU A 23 -3.82 6.81 -4.75
C GLU A 23 -3.53 8.31 -4.66
N GLU A 24 -3.24 8.80 -3.48
CA GLU A 24 -2.86 10.20 -3.30
C GLU A 24 -1.48 10.52 -3.85
N LEU A 25 -0.66 9.51 -4.08
CA LEU A 25 0.67 9.70 -4.62
C LEU A 25 0.62 9.86 -6.13
N GLU A 26 1.36 10.84 -6.64
CA GLU A 26 1.44 11.04 -8.07
C GLU A 26 2.22 9.90 -8.72
N GLY A 27 1.76 9.49 -9.88
CA GLY A 27 2.42 8.44 -10.65
C GLY A 27 1.97 7.04 -10.30
N ILE A 28 1.10 6.88 -9.32
CA ILE A 28 0.59 5.57 -8.94
C ILE A 28 -0.83 5.39 -9.46
N SER A 29 -1.09 4.22 -10.02
CA SER A 29 -2.41 3.86 -10.51
C SER A 29 -2.65 2.36 -10.30
N HIS A 30 -3.88 1.93 -10.49
CA HIS A 30 -4.27 0.52 -10.40
C HIS A 30 -3.84 -0.12 -9.08
N VAL A 31 -4.16 0.55 -7.98
CA VAL A 31 -3.84 0.03 -6.65
C VAL A 31 -4.79 -1.10 -6.30
N GLN A 32 -4.23 -2.23 -5.89
CA GLN A 32 -5.01 -3.38 -5.45
C GLN A 32 -4.45 -3.89 -4.13
N VAL A 33 -5.34 -4.30 -3.25
CA VAL A 33 -4.96 -4.81 -1.94
C VAL A 33 -5.46 -6.24 -1.80
N ASP A 34 -4.58 -7.13 -1.37
CA ASP A 34 -4.92 -8.51 -1.09
C ASP A 34 -4.81 -8.74 0.41
N LEU A 35 -5.96 -8.86 1.07
CA LEU A 35 -6.00 -9.06 2.52
C LEU A 35 -5.50 -10.44 2.94
N GLU A 36 -5.74 -11.43 2.13
CA GLU A 36 -5.31 -12.79 2.46
C GLU A 36 -3.80 -12.90 2.50
N LYS A 37 -3.15 -12.29 1.54
CA LYS A 37 -1.69 -12.31 1.45
C LYS A 37 -1.03 -11.12 2.12
N LYS A 38 -1.84 -10.18 2.58
CA LYS A 38 -1.35 -8.94 3.20
C LYS A 38 -0.40 -8.19 2.25
N GLN A 39 -0.80 -8.14 0.99
CA GLN A 39 -0.01 -7.52 -0.05
C GLN A 39 -0.77 -6.38 -0.72
N VAL A 40 -0.02 -5.43 -1.19
CA VAL A 40 -0.56 -4.32 -1.97
C VAL A 40 0.18 -4.27 -3.30
N SER A 41 -0.58 -4.22 -4.38
CA SER A 41 -0.01 -4.11 -5.72
C SER A 41 -0.38 -2.77 -6.32
N PHE A 42 0.51 -2.19 -7.09
CA PHE A 42 0.22 -0.94 -7.77
C PHE A 42 1.06 -0.82 -9.03
N GLU A 43 0.59 0.01 -9.94
CA GLU A 43 1.32 0.34 -11.16
C GLU A 43 1.78 1.78 -11.09
N GLY A 44 2.88 2.08 -11.77
CA GLY A 44 3.40 3.42 -11.86
C GLY A 44 4.78 3.52 -11.25
N GLU A 45 5.32 4.72 -11.31
CA GLU A 45 6.64 4.98 -10.75
C GLU A 45 6.51 5.91 -9.55
N ALA A 46 6.87 5.39 -8.40
CA ALA A 46 6.94 6.18 -7.17
C ALA A 46 8.10 5.67 -6.35
N ASP A 47 8.70 6.58 -5.59
CA ASP A 47 9.78 6.18 -4.71
C ASP A 47 9.27 5.19 -3.67
N HIS A 48 10.04 4.16 -3.43
CA HIS A 48 9.70 3.17 -2.41
C HIS A 48 9.47 3.86 -1.06
N GLU A 49 10.29 4.84 -0.74
CA GLU A 49 10.14 5.58 0.52
C GLU A 49 8.84 6.34 0.59
N SER A 50 8.41 6.94 -0.51
CA SER A 50 7.13 7.65 -0.54
C SER A 50 5.98 6.71 -0.29
N VAL A 51 6.00 5.54 -0.92
CA VAL A 51 4.98 4.53 -0.72
C VAL A 51 4.99 4.06 0.74
N LYS A 52 6.15 3.77 1.27
CA LYS A 52 6.30 3.32 2.64
C LYS A 52 5.75 4.35 3.63
N LYS A 53 6.12 5.62 3.44
CA LYS A 53 5.66 6.68 4.32
C LYS A 53 4.15 6.86 4.26
N ALA A 54 3.58 6.77 3.06
CA ALA A 54 2.14 6.92 2.90
C ALA A 54 1.40 5.83 3.68
N ILE A 55 1.90 4.61 3.63
CA ILE A 55 1.30 3.49 4.36
C ILE A 55 1.50 3.65 5.86
N GLU A 56 2.69 4.04 6.28
CA GLU A 56 2.98 4.22 7.70
C GLU A 56 2.15 5.34 8.32
N ARG A 57 1.84 6.36 7.55
CA ARG A 57 1.00 7.46 8.04
C ARG A 57 -0.41 7.00 8.40
N LYS A 58 -0.85 5.90 7.84
CA LYS A 58 -2.16 5.34 8.15
C LYS A 58 -2.12 4.34 9.30
N GLY A 59 -0.95 4.12 9.87
CA GLY A 59 -0.81 3.22 11.01
C GLY A 59 -0.42 1.79 10.66
N PHE A 60 0.02 1.58 9.43
CA PHE A 60 0.43 0.25 8.97
C PHE A 60 1.94 0.21 8.82
N GLN A 61 2.47 -0.99 8.67
CA GLN A 61 3.90 -1.18 8.47
C GLN A 61 4.16 -1.88 7.14
N VAL A 62 5.18 -1.42 6.44
CA VAL A 62 5.63 -2.06 5.22
C VAL A 62 6.70 -3.08 5.60
N VAL A 63 6.48 -4.32 5.19
CA VAL A 63 7.44 -5.38 5.42
C VAL A 63 8.28 -5.55 4.16
N GLU A 64 9.55 -5.29 4.30
CA GLU A 64 10.48 -5.49 3.21
C GLU A 64 11.14 -6.85 3.39
N GLY A 65 10.84 -7.72 2.46
CA GLY A 65 11.38 -9.05 2.56
C GLY A 65 12.31 -9.40 1.45
#